data_1d2e65cf64953adcf06e3ce7aedd1aad
#
_entry.id   1d2e65cf64953adcf06e3ce7aedd1aad
#
_cell.length_a   1.000
_cell.length_b   1.000
_cell.length_c   1.000
_cell.angle_alpha   90.00
_cell.angle_beta   90.00
_cell.angle_gamma   90.00
#
_symmetry.space_group_name_H-M   'P 1'
#
loop_
_entity.id
_entity.type
_entity.pdbx_description
1 polymer ?
#
loop_
_entity_poly.entity_id
_entity_poly.type
_entity_poly.pdbx_seq_one_letter_code
_entity_poly.pdbx_strand_id
1 'polypeptide(L)'
;MSVTVYVSATLRGFVNRNAKLLAEGNTIKDVLCSQTKKSDIIPDGYIEYETEPREYRLNSISTIINVNTAIEDVYSSPYDQVKEQLELAIESLREHQESQLINNDDYGLLKNVPDSQRIQTRNGAPTPDDLDELITKVWKEPSFFLAHPRAIAAFERECTKRGVPPVTTNIAGGTFITWRGIPIIPTNKLLVDGLKEPKSQSGKTNILLIRTGEAKRGVVGLYQAGMKNEQSRGLSVRFRGIDDKGVASYLLSLYCSAAILSDDAIAVLEDVEVGEYYDYE
;
A
#
# COMPACT_ATOMS: atom_id res chain seq x y z
N MET A 1 13.33 -2.94 -19.35
CA MET A 1 14.32 -1.97 -18.88
C MET A 1 13.92 -1.62 -17.45
N SER A 2 14.64 -2.06 -16.46
CA SER A 2 14.41 -1.64 -15.07
C SER A 2 15.02 -0.26 -14.90
N VAL A 3 14.20 0.73 -14.61
CA VAL A 3 14.68 2.06 -14.24
C VAL A 3 14.86 2.07 -12.72
N THR A 4 16.10 2.13 -12.27
CA THR A 4 16.43 2.30 -10.86
C THR A 4 16.26 3.77 -10.52
N VAL A 5 15.25 4.11 -9.71
CA VAL A 5 15.10 5.47 -9.19
C VAL A 5 15.83 5.54 -7.87
N TYR A 6 16.86 6.33 -7.84
CA TYR A 6 17.55 6.65 -6.60
C TYR A 6 16.68 7.60 -5.78
N VAL A 7 16.31 7.17 -4.57
CA VAL A 7 15.76 8.07 -3.57
C VAL A 7 16.78 9.20 -3.36
N SER A 8 16.35 10.45 -3.29
CA SER A 8 17.24 11.60 -3.17
C SER A 8 18.24 11.40 -2.02
N ALA A 9 19.43 11.98 -2.15
CA ALA A 9 20.48 11.89 -1.12
C ALA A 9 19.98 12.34 0.27
N THR A 10 19.03 13.25 0.31
CA THR A 10 18.37 13.73 1.53
C THR A 10 17.53 12.64 2.20
N LEU A 11 16.77 11.86 1.42
CA LEU A 11 15.98 10.73 1.92
C LEU A 11 16.88 9.58 2.41
N ARG A 12 17.95 9.28 1.68
CA ARG A 12 18.94 8.28 2.11
C ARG A 12 19.53 8.60 3.46
N GLY A 13 20.01 9.84 3.65
CA GLY A 13 20.57 10.26 4.92
C GLY A 13 19.59 10.20 6.08
N PHE A 14 18.30 10.32 5.79
CA PHE A 14 17.25 10.32 6.80
C PHE A 14 16.84 8.91 7.25
N VAL A 15 16.71 7.97 6.32
CA VAL A 15 16.40 6.55 6.60
C VAL A 15 17.55 5.92 7.39
N ASN A 16 18.78 6.20 6.97
CA ASN A 16 19.99 5.65 7.58
C ASN A 16 20.19 6.08 9.04
N ARG A 17 19.94 7.36 9.35
CA ARG A 17 20.09 7.86 10.72
C ARG A 17 19.23 7.12 11.73
N ASN A 18 18.01 6.76 11.36
CA ASN A 18 17.07 6.15 12.30
C ASN A 18 17.24 4.65 12.45
N ALA A 19 17.54 3.94 11.36
CA ALA A 19 17.78 2.51 11.42
C ALA A 19 18.97 2.20 12.34
N LYS A 20 20.03 3.03 12.32
CA LYS A 20 21.21 2.83 13.13
C LYS A 20 21.03 3.23 14.59
N LEU A 21 20.31 4.33 14.87
CA LEU A 21 19.96 4.73 16.23
C LEU A 21 19.07 3.69 16.95
N LEU A 22 18.25 2.96 16.20
CA LEU A 22 17.40 1.88 16.75
C LEU A 22 18.17 0.56 16.89
N ALA A 23 19.11 0.26 15.98
CA ALA A 23 19.86 -1.00 15.97
C ALA A 23 20.95 -1.07 17.05
N GLU A 24 21.52 0.07 17.44
CA GLU A 24 22.63 0.12 18.43
C GLU A 24 22.15 0.28 19.88
N GLY A 25 20.83 0.32 20.13
CA GLY A 25 20.28 0.48 21.47
C GLY A 25 20.67 1.81 22.15
N ASN A 26 21.21 2.75 21.38
CA ASN A 26 21.54 4.08 21.85
C ASN A 26 20.24 4.80 22.17
N THR A 27 19.95 4.87 23.46
CA THR A 27 18.80 5.59 23.96
C THR A 27 18.97 7.07 23.66
N ILE A 28 17.87 7.74 23.32
CA ILE A 28 17.77 9.20 23.13
C ILE A 28 18.46 10.01 24.25
N LYS A 29 18.78 9.40 25.36
CA LYS A 29 19.55 10.03 26.45
C LYS A 29 20.90 10.60 26.00
N ASP A 30 21.54 9.98 25.04
CA ASP A 30 22.85 10.45 24.54
C ASP A 30 22.74 11.65 23.58
N VAL A 31 21.52 11.91 23.06
CA VAL A 31 21.22 13.03 22.14
C VAL A 31 20.58 14.22 22.88
N LEU A 32 20.04 14.03 24.08
CA LEU A 32 19.34 15.04 24.86
C LEU A 32 20.26 15.81 25.83
N CYS A 33 21.46 16.06 25.45
CA CYS A 33 22.37 16.91 26.24
C CYS A 33 22.06 18.41 26.14
N SER A 34 20.78 18.79 26.19
CA SER A 34 20.41 20.21 26.24
C SER A 34 20.44 20.79 27.67
N GLN A 35 20.81 20.00 28.68
CA GLN A 35 21.06 20.46 30.06
C GLN A 35 22.52 20.42 30.44
N THR A 36 23.41 20.55 29.50
CA THR A 36 24.84 20.69 29.78
C THR A 36 25.12 21.99 30.54
N LYS A 37 25.73 21.85 31.70
CA LYS A 37 26.36 22.99 32.37
C LYS A 37 27.46 23.54 31.44
N LYS A 38 27.70 24.83 31.48
CA LYS A 38 28.67 25.52 30.63
C LYS A 38 30.08 24.88 30.53
N SER A 39 30.37 23.85 31.30
CA SER A 39 31.67 23.14 31.37
C SER A 39 31.66 21.76 30.71
N ASP A 40 30.52 21.30 30.21
CA ASP A 40 30.43 19.94 29.65
C ASP A 40 30.82 19.96 28.17
N ILE A 41 31.77 19.09 27.81
CA ILE A 41 32.17 18.87 26.42
C ILE A 41 30.96 18.25 25.69
N ILE A 42 30.54 18.89 24.62
CA ILE A 42 29.51 18.33 23.75
C ILE A 42 30.09 17.06 23.10
N PRO A 43 29.52 15.88 23.34
CA PRO A 43 30.06 14.67 22.72
C PRO A 43 29.93 14.74 21.20
N ASP A 44 31.08 14.56 20.52
CA ASP A 44 31.11 14.43 19.07
C ASP A 44 30.44 13.13 18.66
N GLY A 45 29.22 13.20 18.13
CA GLY A 45 28.51 12.07 17.55
C GLY A 45 28.92 11.91 16.09
N TYR A 46 29.65 10.85 15.75
CA TYR A 46 29.88 10.47 14.37
C TYR A 46 28.69 9.63 13.86
N ILE A 47 28.08 10.11 12.77
CA ILE A 47 27.11 9.31 12.02
C ILE A 47 27.90 8.52 10.97
N GLU A 48 28.02 7.22 11.15
CA GLU A 48 28.65 6.36 10.15
C GLU A 48 27.88 6.40 8.84
N TYR A 49 28.60 6.42 7.74
CA TYR A 49 28.01 6.36 6.41
C TYR A 49 27.55 4.94 6.13
N GLU A 50 26.27 4.78 5.71
CA GLU A 50 25.76 3.47 5.32
C GLU A 50 26.28 3.09 3.93
N THR A 51 27.00 1.99 3.87
CA THR A 51 27.63 1.52 2.63
C THR A 51 26.63 0.87 1.68
N GLU A 52 25.52 0.33 2.22
CA GLU A 52 24.47 -0.36 1.46
C GLU A 52 23.09 0.27 1.71
N PRO A 53 22.79 1.45 1.12
CA PRO A 53 21.48 2.08 1.29
C PRO A 53 20.39 1.25 0.62
N ARG A 54 19.17 1.27 1.18
CA ARG A 54 17.99 0.65 0.55
C ARG A 54 17.72 1.26 -0.81
N GLU A 55 17.63 0.42 -1.82
CA GLU A 55 17.29 0.81 -3.18
C GLU A 55 15.86 0.36 -3.52
N TYR A 56 15.06 1.28 -4.04
CA TYR A 56 13.72 0.99 -4.54
C TYR A 56 13.71 1.08 -6.06
N ARG A 57 13.31 0.00 -6.72
CA ARG A 57 13.23 -0.07 -8.17
C ARG A 57 11.83 0.26 -8.64
N LEU A 58 11.71 1.01 -9.75
CA LEU A 58 10.47 1.17 -10.47
C LEU A 58 10.24 -0.05 -11.35
N ASN A 59 9.07 -0.64 -11.23
CA ASN A 59 8.62 -1.71 -12.10
C ASN A 59 7.65 -1.17 -13.16
N SER A 60 7.64 -1.83 -14.31
CA SER A 60 6.74 -1.47 -15.41
C SER A 60 5.67 -2.53 -15.59
N ILE A 61 4.43 -2.11 -15.60
CA ILE A 61 3.27 -2.91 -15.98
C ILE A 61 2.86 -2.42 -17.35
N SER A 62 2.90 -3.30 -18.36
CA SER A 62 2.56 -2.92 -19.73
C SER A 62 1.56 -3.90 -20.32
N THR A 63 0.55 -3.37 -21.02
CA THR A 63 -0.42 -4.16 -21.76
C THR A 63 -0.65 -3.60 -23.14
N ILE A 64 -0.95 -4.47 -24.09
CA ILE A 64 -1.32 -4.07 -25.45
C ILE A 64 -2.82 -4.30 -25.60
N ILE A 65 -3.52 -3.26 -26.00
CA ILE A 65 -4.95 -3.30 -26.29
C ILE A 65 -5.14 -3.18 -27.80
N ASN A 66 -5.94 -4.08 -28.33
CA ASN A 66 -6.36 -4.09 -29.70
C ASN A 66 -7.84 -3.73 -29.75
N VAL A 67 -8.15 -2.59 -30.35
CA VAL A 67 -9.51 -2.11 -30.53
C VAL A 67 -9.90 -2.32 -31.99
N ASN A 68 -10.94 -3.11 -32.21
CA ASN A 68 -11.47 -3.33 -33.54
C ASN A 68 -12.34 -2.12 -33.90
N THR A 69 -11.83 -1.26 -34.76
CA THR A 69 -12.54 -0.06 -35.24
C THR A 69 -13.09 -0.30 -36.64
N ALA A 70 -14.39 -0.51 -36.77
CA ALA A 70 -15.01 -0.38 -38.09
C ALA A 70 -14.91 1.09 -38.54
N ILE A 71 -14.47 1.32 -39.78
CA ILE A 71 -14.28 2.68 -40.31
C ILE A 71 -15.57 3.50 -40.24
N GLU A 72 -16.72 2.83 -40.35
CA GLU A 72 -18.05 3.44 -40.22
C GLU A 72 -18.32 3.98 -38.81
N ASP A 73 -17.85 3.31 -37.77
CA ASP A 73 -18.05 3.71 -36.36
C ASP A 73 -17.22 4.95 -35.99
N VAL A 74 -16.05 5.13 -36.61
CA VAL A 74 -15.19 6.30 -36.36
C VAL A 74 -15.84 7.59 -36.84
N TYR A 75 -16.65 7.53 -37.91
CA TYR A 75 -17.24 8.71 -38.54
C TYR A 75 -18.73 8.92 -38.29
N SER A 76 -19.48 7.91 -37.82
CA SER A 76 -20.94 7.95 -37.73
C SER A 76 -21.51 7.69 -36.33
N SER A 77 -20.69 7.22 -35.38
CA SER A 77 -21.18 6.95 -34.06
C SER A 77 -21.18 8.20 -33.17
N PRO A 78 -22.27 8.49 -32.43
CA PRO A 78 -22.29 9.53 -31.41
C PRO A 78 -21.41 9.20 -30.20
N TYR A 79 -20.89 7.97 -30.12
CA TYR A 79 -20.05 7.47 -29.03
C TYR A 79 -18.68 7.06 -29.55
N ASP A 80 -17.62 7.60 -28.91
CA ASP A 80 -16.23 7.19 -29.20
C ASP A 80 -15.91 5.88 -28.47
N GLN A 81 -16.19 4.75 -29.16
CA GLN A 81 -15.93 3.42 -28.62
C GLN A 81 -14.44 3.17 -28.32
N VAL A 82 -13.53 3.80 -29.09
CA VAL A 82 -12.10 3.67 -28.84
C VAL A 82 -11.74 4.27 -27.49
N LYS A 83 -12.28 5.44 -27.19
CA LYS A 83 -12.06 6.12 -25.93
C LYS A 83 -12.61 5.30 -24.76
N GLU A 84 -13.83 4.79 -24.85
CA GLU A 84 -14.43 3.96 -23.81
C GLU A 84 -13.62 2.68 -23.55
N GLN A 85 -13.19 1.98 -24.60
CA GLN A 85 -12.36 0.79 -24.46
C GLN A 85 -10.99 1.10 -23.84
N LEU A 86 -10.40 2.25 -24.16
CA LEU A 86 -9.16 2.70 -23.52
C LEU A 86 -9.36 3.04 -22.04
N GLU A 87 -10.48 3.68 -21.66
CA GLU A 87 -10.79 3.99 -20.28
C GLU A 87 -10.98 2.72 -19.43
N LEU A 88 -11.74 1.74 -19.93
CA LEU A 88 -11.90 0.43 -19.28
C LEU A 88 -10.56 -0.30 -19.10
N ALA A 89 -9.72 -0.22 -20.11
CA ALA A 89 -8.41 -0.85 -20.03
C ALA A 89 -7.46 -0.13 -19.07
N ILE A 90 -7.54 1.19 -18.96
CA ILE A 90 -6.80 1.96 -17.96
C ILE A 90 -7.28 1.61 -16.56
N GLU A 91 -8.59 1.43 -16.37
CA GLU A 91 -9.15 1.00 -15.08
C GLU A 91 -8.64 -0.40 -14.69
N SER A 92 -8.70 -1.36 -15.61
CA SER A 92 -8.14 -2.71 -15.39
C SER A 92 -6.64 -2.67 -15.07
N LEU A 93 -5.88 -1.80 -15.74
CA LEU A 93 -4.46 -1.63 -15.48
C LEU A 93 -4.20 -1.05 -14.07
N ARG A 94 -5.04 -0.11 -13.62
CA ARG A 94 -4.97 0.44 -12.26
C ARG A 94 -5.32 -0.60 -11.20
N GLU A 95 -6.35 -1.41 -11.42
CA GLU A 95 -6.66 -2.52 -10.54
C GLU A 95 -5.51 -3.52 -10.42
N HIS A 96 -4.85 -3.82 -11.55
CA HIS A 96 -3.66 -4.65 -11.54
C HIS A 96 -2.50 -3.98 -10.79
N GLN A 97 -2.31 -2.67 -10.96
CA GLN A 97 -1.35 -1.89 -10.19
C GLN A 97 -1.58 -2.00 -8.68
N GLU A 98 -2.81 -1.81 -8.23
CA GLU A 98 -3.16 -1.94 -6.81
C GLU A 98 -2.83 -3.33 -6.27
N SER A 99 -3.16 -4.37 -7.04
CA SER A 99 -2.80 -5.75 -6.69
C SER A 99 -1.29 -5.95 -6.59
N GLN A 100 -0.54 -5.41 -7.53
CA GLN A 100 0.93 -5.51 -7.52
C GLN A 100 1.56 -4.73 -6.38
N LEU A 101 1.07 -3.53 -6.05
CA LEU A 101 1.56 -2.74 -4.92
C LEU A 101 1.37 -3.46 -3.58
N ILE A 102 0.35 -4.30 -3.44
CA ILE A 102 0.09 -5.05 -2.21
C ILE A 102 0.82 -6.39 -2.20
N ASN A 103 0.72 -7.17 -3.29
CA ASN A 103 1.05 -8.61 -3.30
C ASN A 103 2.32 -8.97 -4.05
N ASN A 104 2.98 -8.05 -4.75
CA ASN A 104 4.16 -8.39 -5.55
C ASN A 104 5.29 -8.92 -4.67
N ASP A 105 6.01 -9.96 -5.15
CA ASP A 105 7.08 -10.61 -4.41
C ASP A 105 8.32 -9.73 -4.21
N ASP A 106 8.56 -8.77 -5.12
CA ASP A 106 9.76 -7.93 -5.07
C ASP A 106 9.53 -6.63 -4.29
N TYR A 107 8.41 -5.93 -4.55
CA TYR A 107 8.13 -4.60 -4.01
C TYR A 107 6.76 -4.46 -3.35
N GLY A 108 5.99 -5.54 -3.26
CA GLY A 108 4.67 -5.52 -2.63
C GLY A 108 4.75 -5.20 -1.14
N LEU A 109 3.76 -4.44 -0.65
CA LEU A 109 3.73 -4.01 0.74
C LEU A 109 3.73 -5.19 1.71
N LEU A 110 2.93 -6.23 1.44
CA LEU A 110 2.85 -7.44 2.30
C LEU A 110 4.19 -8.15 2.43
N LYS A 111 4.94 -8.25 1.34
CA LYS A 111 6.22 -8.96 1.33
C LYS A 111 7.32 -8.20 2.06
N ASN A 112 7.30 -6.87 1.95
CA ASN A 112 8.34 -6.00 2.48
C ASN A 112 8.05 -5.46 3.89
N VAL A 113 7.00 -5.95 4.58
CA VAL A 113 6.81 -5.68 6.00
C VAL A 113 7.92 -6.36 6.79
N PRO A 114 8.68 -5.64 7.64
CA PRO A 114 9.69 -6.24 8.51
C PRO A 114 9.08 -7.28 9.46
N ASP A 115 9.84 -8.33 9.78
CA ASP A 115 9.36 -9.41 10.69
C ASP A 115 8.97 -8.87 12.08
N SER A 116 9.65 -7.84 12.55
CA SER A 116 9.33 -7.17 13.82
C SER A 116 7.97 -6.46 13.83
N GLN A 117 7.41 -6.20 12.65
CA GLN A 117 6.13 -5.53 12.42
C GLN A 117 4.99 -6.49 12.04
N ARG A 118 5.27 -7.80 12.08
CA ARG A 118 4.28 -8.86 11.84
C ARG A 118 3.72 -9.35 13.16
N ILE A 119 2.41 -9.42 13.28
CA ILE A 119 1.71 -10.00 14.43
C ILE A 119 0.66 -10.99 13.95
N GLN A 120 0.42 -12.00 14.78
CA GLN A 120 -0.61 -13.02 14.52
C GLN A 120 -1.87 -12.67 15.30
N THR A 121 -3.03 -13.08 14.79
CA THR A 121 -4.30 -12.98 15.54
C THR A 121 -4.25 -13.85 16.78
N ARG A 122 -4.84 -13.37 17.90
CA ARG A 122 -4.91 -14.12 19.16
C ARG A 122 -5.91 -15.28 19.12
N ASN A 123 -7.04 -15.08 18.41
CA ASN A 123 -8.16 -16.03 18.42
C ASN A 123 -8.69 -16.34 17.00
N GLY A 124 -7.90 -16.13 15.97
CA GLY A 124 -8.30 -16.31 14.57
C GLY A 124 -9.08 -15.11 14.03
N ALA A 125 -10.26 -14.78 14.54
CA ALA A 125 -10.98 -13.57 14.14
C ALA A 125 -10.27 -12.29 14.62
N PRO A 126 -10.32 -11.18 13.85
CA PRO A 126 -9.64 -9.94 14.22
C PRO A 126 -10.32 -9.28 15.41
N THR A 127 -9.62 -9.13 16.51
CA THR A 127 -10.15 -8.53 17.74
C THR A 127 -9.76 -7.06 17.89
N PRO A 128 -10.49 -6.27 18.71
CA PRO A 128 -10.08 -4.93 19.09
C PRO A 128 -8.66 -4.85 19.65
N ASP A 129 -8.26 -5.85 20.43
CA ASP A 129 -6.92 -5.91 21.04
C ASP A 129 -5.83 -6.14 19.99
N ASP A 130 -6.12 -6.88 18.90
CA ASP A 130 -5.19 -7.09 17.80
C ASP A 130 -4.96 -5.80 17.00
N LEU A 131 -6.03 -5.01 16.77
CA LEU A 131 -5.91 -3.71 16.13
C LEU A 131 -5.20 -2.69 17.02
N ASP A 132 -5.45 -2.72 18.34
CA ASP A 132 -4.74 -1.88 19.29
C ASP A 132 -3.23 -2.22 19.31
N GLU A 133 -2.86 -3.49 19.21
CA GLU A 133 -1.46 -3.91 19.08
C GLU A 133 -0.81 -3.43 17.77
N LEU A 134 -1.52 -3.50 16.65
CA LEU A 134 -1.05 -2.89 15.39
C LEU A 134 -0.75 -1.39 15.55
N ILE A 135 -1.62 -0.66 16.27
CA ILE A 135 -1.42 0.77 16.54
C ILE A 135 -0.13 0.98 17.36
N THR A 136 0.19 0.10 18.31
CA THR A 136 1.46 0.23 19.04
C THR A 136 2.68 0.03 18.16
N LYS A 137 2.59 -0.80 17.12
CA LYS A 137 3.67 -1.01 16.14
C LYS A 137 3.89 0.21 15.24
N VAL A 138 2.80 0.86 14.78
CA VAL A 138 2.84 2.06 13.92
C VAL A 138 2.38 3.28 14.72
N TRP A 139 3.00 3.53 15.88
CA TRP A 139 2.54 4.53 16.85
C TRP A 139 2.69 5.99 16.42
N LYS A 140 3.60 6.28 15.46
CA LYS A 140 3.82 7.64 14.96
C LYS A 140 2.80 8.01 13.88
N GLU A 141 1.62 8.47 14.25
CA GLU A 141 0.60 8.99 13.34
C GLU A 141 0.21 8.01 12.21
N PRO A 142 -0.33 6.83 12.53
CA PRO A 142 -0.86 5.91 11.53
C PRO A 142 -1.94 6.60 10.69
N SER A 143 -1.98 6.32 9.38
CA SER A 143 -2.89 6.99 8.46
C SER A 143 -4.20 6.23 8.27
N PHE A 144 -4.12 4.92 8.03
CA PHE A 144 -5.30 4.08 7.84
C PHE A 144 -4.97 2.59 7.97
N PHE A 145 -5.99 1.80 8.29
CA PHE A 145 -5.98 0.36 8.11
C PHE A 145 -6.43 0.01 6.71
N LEU A 146 -5.82 -1.00 6.12
CA LEU A 146 -6.22 -1.59 4.85
C LEU A 146 -6.64 -3.04 5.10
N ALA A 147 -7.88 -3.38 4.78
CA ALA A 147 -8.44 -4.69 5.07
C ALA A 147 -9.40 -5.19 3.98
N HIS A 148 -9.50 -6.51 3.82
CA HIS A 148 -10.52 -7.09 2.96
C HIS A 148 -11.92 -6.85 3.56
N PRO A 149 -12.99 -6.60 2.77
CA PRO A 149 -14.33 -6.36 3.28
C PRO A 149 -14.85 -7.45 4.24
N ARG A 150 -14.47 -8.71 4.01
CA ARG A 150 -14.81 -9.82 4.92
C ARG A 150 -14.11 -9.74 6.26
N ALA A 151 -12.87 -9.26 6.30
CA ALA A 151 -12.15 -9.03 7.54
C ALA A 151 -12.76 -7.88 8.34
N ILE A 152 -13.21 -6.82 7.65
CA ILE A 152 -13.94 -5.71 8.26
C ILE A 152 -15.22 -6.22 8.92
N ALA A 153 -16.03 -7.03 8.20
CA ALA A 153 -17.24 -7.63 8.75
C ALA A 153 -16.95 -8.57 9.92
N ALA A 154 -15.84 -9.33 9.90
CA ALA A 154 -15.43 -10.17 11.01
C ALA A 154 -15.05 -9.31 12.24
N PHE A 155 -14.33 -8.22 12.03
CA PHE A 155 -13.99 -7.28 13.09
C PHE A 155 -15.25 -6.64 13.71
N GLU A 156 -16.22 -6.23 12.90
CA GLU A 156 -17.50 -5.68 13.41
C GLU A 156 -18.26 -6.68 14.26
N ARG A 157 -18.29 -7.96 13.85
CA ARG A 157 -18.90 -9.04 14.64
C ARG A 157 -18.23 -9.19 16.00
N GLU A 158 -16.89 -9.21 16.02
CA GLU A 158 -16.14 -9.29 17.29
C GLU A 158 -16.36 -8.05 18.18
N CYS A 159 -16.43 -6.86 17.58
CA CYS A 159 -16.76 -5.63 18.32
C CYS A 159 -18.19 -5.70 18.91
N THR A 160 -19.16 -6.19 18.13
CA THR A 160 -20.55 -6.35 18.61
C THR A 160 -20.65 -7.36 19.73
N LYS A 161 -19.98 -8.50 19.60
CA LYS A 161 -19.92 -9.56 20.63
C LYS A 161 -19.36 -9.05 21.96
N ARG A 162 -18.43 -8.11 21.91
CA ARG A 162 -17.81 -7.49 23.07
C ARG A 162 -18.51 -6.22 23.57
N GLY A 163 -19.56 -5.77 22.90
CA GLY A 163 -20.29 -4.55 23.23
C GLY A 163 -19.54 -3.25 22.99
N VAL A 164 -18.55 -3.25 22.09
CA VAL A 164 -17.74 -2.09 21.73
C VAL A 164 -17.92 -1.77 20.25
N PRO A 165 -19.03 -1.15 19.84
CA PRO A 165 -19.27 -0.86 18.43
C PRO A 165 -18.24 0.13 17.89
N PRO A 166 -17.68 -0.09 16.67
CA PRO A 166 -16.78 0.85 16.03
C PRO A 166 -17.52 2.13 15.63
N VAL A 167 -16.79 3.23 15.60
CA VAL A 167 -17.32 4.53 15.17
C VAL A 167 -17.15 4.65 13.66
N THR A 168 -18.10 5.29 12.99
CA THR A 168 -18.02 5.59 11.55
C THR A 168 -17.61 7.04 11.33
N THR A 169 -16.87 7.30 10.24
CA THR A 169 -16.51 8.63 9.78
C THR A 169 -16.73 8.78 8.28
N ASN A 170 -16.98 10.01 7.85
CA ASN A 170 -17.10 10.33 6.43
C ASN A 170 -15.77 10.88 5.91
N ILE A 171 -15.20 10.21 4.92
CA ILE A 171 -13.96 10.63 4.25
C ILE A 171 -14.22 10.66 2.76
N ALA A 172 -13.98 11.81 2.13
CA ALA A 172 -14.13 12.01 0.68
C ALA A 172 -15.49 11.55 0.10
N GLY A 173 -16.57 11.68 0.88
CA GLY A 173 -17.92 11.28 0.47
C GLY A 173 -18.27 9.81 0.73
N GLY A 174 -17.35 8.98 1.20
CA GLY A 174 -17.58 7.61 1.64
C GLY A 174 -17.66 7.50 3.17
N THR A 175 -18.51 6.60 3.67
CA THR A 175 -18.59 6.28 5.10
C THR A 175 -17.69 5.09 5.40
N PHE A 176 -16.72 5.28 6.28
CA PHE A 176 -15.77 4.26 6.70
C PHE A 176 -15.87 4.02 8.20
N ILE A 177 -15.64 2.78 8.60
CA ILE A 177 -15.48 2.42 9.99
C ILE A 177 -14.13 2.94 10.46
N THR A 178 -14.06 3.41 11.70
CA THR A 178 -12.81 3.82 12.32
C THR A 178 -12.55 3.04 13.60
N TRP A 179 -11.30 2.72 13.84
CA TRP A 179 -10.85 2.22 15.12
C TRP A 179 -9.85 3.19 15.74
N ARG A 180 -10.12 3.65 16.97
CA ARG A 180 -9.32 4.69 17.65
C ARG A 180 -9.10 5.96 16.80
N GLY A 181 -10.06 6.32 15.96
CA GLY A 181 -9.98 7.48 15.05
C GLY A 181 -9.20 7.22 13.75
N ILE A 182 -8.67 6.01 13.55
CA ILE A 182 -7.98 5.61 12.33
C ILE A 182 -8.98 4.90 11.41
N PRO A 183 -9.17 5.35 10.15
CA PRO A 183 -10.13 4.74 9.24
C PRO A 183 -9.67 3.36 8.76
N ILE A 184 -10.64 2.47 8.56
CA ILE A 184 -10.42 1.14 7.97
C ILE A 184 -10.92 1.19 6.53
N ILE A 185 -9.99 1.14 5.59
CA ILE A 185 -10.27 1.24 4.16
C ILE A 185 -10.42 -0.16 3.56
N PRO A 186 -11.55 -0.44 2.90
CA PRO A 186 -11.75 -1.73 2.27
C PRO A 186 -10.92 -1.87 0.98
N THR A 187 -10.32 -3.05 0.78
CA THR A 187 -9.69 -3.45 -0.48
C THR A 187 -9.94 -4.91 -0.78
N ASN A 188 -10.19 -5.24 -2.04
CA ASN A 188 -10.30 -6.62 -2.52
C ASN A 188 -8.95 -7.22 -2.94
N LYS A 189 -7.86 -6.45 -2.84
CA LYS A 189 -6.52 -6.88 -3.26
C LYS A 189 -5.78 -7.65 -2.15
N LEU A 190 -6.23 -7.55 -0.90
CA LEU A 190 -5.79 -8.46 0.16
C LEU A 190 -6.50 -9.80 -0.05
N LEU A 191 -5.75 -10.80 -0.51
CA LEU A 191 -6.31 -12.10 -0.88
C LEU A 191 -6.85 -12.83 0.36
N VAL A 192 -7.93 -13.58 0.16
CA VAL A 192 -8.48 -14.45 1.19
C VAL A 192 -8.19 -15.89 0.79
N ASP A 193 -7.27 -16.53 1.51
CA ASP A 193 -6.89 -17.92 1.28
C ASP A 193 -7.96 -18.88 1.78
N GLY A 194 -8.14 -20.02 1.09
CA GLY A 194 -9.08 -21.07 1.50
C GLY A 194 -10.47 -20.98 0.88
N LEU A 195 -10.78 -19.96 0.08
CA LEU A 195 -12.08 -19.82 -0.61
C LEU A 195 -12.14 -20.65 -1.90
N LYS A 196 -11.82 -21.94 -1.85
CA LYS A 196 -11.86 -22.81 -3.04
C LYS A 196 -13.28 -23.21 -3.47
N GLU A 197 -14.28 -22.98 -2.60
CA GLU A 197 -15.68 -23.27 -2.93
C GLU A 197 -16.62 -22.16 -2.43
N PRO A 198 -17.76 -21.90 -3.15
CA PRO A 198 -18.72 -20.85 -2.77
C PRO A 198 -19.36 -21.04 -1.40
N LYS A 199 -19.26 -22.24 -0.81
CA LYS A 199 -19.82 -22.59 0.51
C LYS A 199 -18.78 -22.62 1.64
N SER A 200 -17.48 -22.54 1.32
CA SER A 200 -16.45 -22.44 2.34
C SER A 200 -16.44 -21.03 2.90
N GLN A 201 -17.02 -20.84 4.05
CA GLN A 201 -17.06 -19.54 4.75
C GLN A 201 -15.76 -19.24 5.50
N SER A 202 -14.90 -20.24 5.66
CA SER A 202 -13.61 -20.12 6.29
C SER A 202 -12.55 -19.65 5.29
N GLY A 203 -11.84 -18.60 5.62
CA GLY A 203 -10.71 -18.10 4.85
C GLY A 203 -9.85 -17.24 5.74
N LYS A 204 -8.55 -17.13 5.39
CA LYS A 204 -7.59 -16.31 6.09
C LYS A 204 -7.15 -15.16 5.20
N THR A 205 -6.95 -14.01 5.79
CA THR A 205 -6.47 -12.81 5.12
C THR A 205 -5.56 -12.00 6.05
N ASN A 206 -5.09 -10.86 5.58
CA ASN A 206 -4.23 -9.98 6.36
C ASN A 206 -4.90 -8.60 6.54
N ILE A 207 -4.56 -7.90 7.62
CA ILE A 207 -4.90 -6.50 7.82
C ILE A 207 -3.60 -5.71 7.93
N LEU A 208 -3.46 -4.66 7.14
CA LEU A 208 -2.32 -3.75 7.17
C LEU A 208 -2.68 -2.47 7.92
N LEU A 209 -1.76 -1.96 8.73
CA LEU A 209 -1.80 -0.60 9.24
C LEU A 209 -0.65 0.17 8.62
N ILE A 210 -0.96 1.31 8.01
CA ILE A 210 -0.02 2.06 7.19
C ILE A 210 0.05 3.51 7.66
N ARG A 211 1.27 4.01 7.79
CA ARG A 211 1.59 5.43 7.86
C ARG A 211 2.05 5.90 6.49
N THR A 212 1.44 6.94 5.95
CA THR A 212 1.78 7.48 4.62
C THR A 212 2.44 8.84 4.70
N GLY A 213 3.19 9.14 3.65
CA GLY A 213 3.79 10.44 3.44
C GLY A 213 5.30 10.50 3.74
N GLU A 214 6.00 11.24 2.90
CA GLU A 214 7.45 11.41 2.99
C GLU A 214 7.87 12.14 4.26
N ALA A 215 7.16 13.22 4.61
CA ALA A 215 7.43 14.00 5.82
C ALA A 215 7.31 13.19 7.11
N LYS A 216 6.43 12.19 7.13
CA LYS A 216 6.22 11.27 8.27
C LYS A 216 7.07 10.00 8.16
N ARG A 217 7.96 9.90 7.17
CA ARG A 217 8.75 8.70 6.85
C ARG A 217 7.87 7.46 6.71
N GLY A 218 6.69 7.66 6.12
CA GLY A 218 5.73 6.61 5.90
C GLY A 218 5.98 5.82 4.62
N VAL A 219 4.97 5.13 4.18
CA VAL A 219 4.94 4.50 2.86
C VAL A 219 4.69 5.56 1.81
N VAL A 220 5.45 5.54 0.73
CA VAL A 220 5.30 6.44 -0.43
C VAL A 220 5.19 5.65 -1.72
N GLY A 221 4.33 6.10 -2.62
CA GLY A 221 4.25 5.59 -3.98
C GLY A 221 5.31 6.25 -4.87
N LEU A 222 6.00 5.44 -5.66
CA LEU A 222 6.97 5.88 -6.65
C LEU A 222 6.39 5.72 -8.05
N TYR A 223 6.60 6.70 -8.91
CA TYR A 223 6.19 6.65 -10.30
C TYR A 223 7.15 7.40 -11.21
N GLN A 224 7.18 7.03 -12.49
CA GLN A 224 7.96 7.74 -13.51
C GLN A 224 7.18 8.95 -13.99
N ALA A 225 7.76 10.14 -13.87
CA ALA A 225 7.18 11.37 -14.43
C ALA A 225 7.86 11.74 -15.75
N GLY A 226 7.17 12.56 -16.58
CA GLY A 226 7.72 13.11 -17.81
C GLY A 226 7.83 12.11 -18.95
N MET A 227 6.99 11.08 -18.96
CA MET A 227 6.95 10.12 -20.08
C MET A 227 6.30 10.71 -21.32
N LYS A 228 6.77 10.25 -22.47
CA LYS A 228 6.13 10.61 -23.74
C LYS A 228 4.69 10.05 -23.79
N ASN A 229 3.72 10.88 -24.14
CA ASN A 229 2.29 10.55 -24.14
C ASN A 229 1.75 10.16 -22.74
N GLU A 230 2.22 10.83 -21.70
CA GLU A 230 1.71 10.67 -20.35
C GLU A 230 0.27 11.20 -20.26
N GLN A 231 -0.68 10.33 -19.87
CA GLN A 231 -2.10 10.68 -19.66
C GLN A 231 -2.38 11.02 -18.20
N SER A 232 -1.70 10.34 -17.29
CA SER A 232 -1.71 10.60 -15.86
C SER A 232 -0.38 10.18 -15.28
N ARG A 233 -0.12 10.55 -14.02
CA ARG A 233 1.17 10.28 -13.36
C ARG A 233 1.57 8.81 -13.50
N GLY A 234 2.70 8.57 -14.16
CA GLY A 234 3.25 7.24 -14.36
C GLY A 234 2.58 6.40 -15.45
N LEU A 235 1.51 6.88 -16.11
CA LEU A 235 0.78 6.17 -17.14
C LEU A 235 1.02 6.80 -18.53
N SER A 236 1.55 6.02 -19.44
CA SER A 236 1.75 6.38 -20.84
C SER A 236 0.86 5.53 -21.75
N VAL A 237 0.15 6.17 -22.67
CA VAL A 237 -0.69 5.52 -23.70
C VAL A 237 -0.10 5.85 -25.07
N ARG A 238 0.40 4.84 -25.78
CA ARG A 238 1.02 4.99 -27.09
C ARG A 238 0.19 4.28 -28.15
N PHE A 239 -0.20 5.01 -29.18
CA PHE A 239 -0.72 4.41 -30.39
C PHE A 239 0.43 3.70 -31.14
N ARG A 240 0.23 2.43 -31.51
CA ARG A 240 1.21 1.60 -32.21
C ARG A 240 0.98 1.55 -33.74
N GLY A 241 -0.26 1.67 -34.14
CA GLY A 241 -0.67 1.58 -35.53
C GLY A 241 -2.00 0.87 -35.72
N ILE A 242 -2.43 0.78 -36.95
CA ILE A 242 -3.61 0.02 -37.38
C ILE A 242 -3.09 -1.11 -38.27
N ASP A 243 -3.58 -2.32 -38.04
CA ASP A 243 -3.23 -3.46 -38.90
C ASP A 243 -4.06 -3.50 -40.19
N ASP A 244 -3.73 -4.44 -41.09
CA ASP A 244 -4.42 -4.64 -42.36
C ASP A 244 -5.90 -5.02 -42.24
N LYS A 245 -6.35 -5.35 -40.99
CA LYS A 245 -7.74 -5.70 -40.67
C LYS A 245 -8.51 -4.53 -40.04
N GLY A 246 -7.90 -3.35 -39.96
CA GLY A 246 -8.52 -2.19 -39.34
C GLY A 246 -8.48 -2.20 -37.78
N VAL A 247 -7.64 -3.05 -37.17
CA VAL A 247 -7.49 -3.11 -35.74
C VAL A 247 -6.47 -2.10 -35.25
N ALA A 248 -6.89 -1.14 -34.44
CA ALA A 248 -6.03 -0.16 -33.79
C ALA A 248 -5.37 -0.74 -32.55
N SER A 249 -4.04 -0.68 -32.48
CA SER A 249 -3.26 -1.19 -31.34
C SER A 249 -2.71 -0.05 -30.49
N TYR A 250 -2.91 -0.13 -29.18
CA TYR A 250 -2.39 0.80 -28.19
C TYR A 250 -1.53 0.07 -27.16
N LEU A 251 -0.38 0.65 -26.85
CA LEU A 251 0.49 0.20 -25.76
C LEU A 251 0.25 1.10 -24.55
N LEU A 252 -0.28 0.50 -23.48
CA LEU A 252 -0.40 1.13 -22.18
C LEU A 252 0.80 0.70 -21.34
N SER A 253 1.48 1.64 -20.73
CA SER A 253 2.63 1.37 -19.85
C SER A 253 2.50 2.21 -18.58
N LEU A 254 2.55 1.51 -17.43
CA LEU A 254 2.49 2.11 -16.12
C LEU A 254 3.79 1.80 -15.37
N TYR A 255 4.43 2.81 -14.82
CA TYR A 255 5.66 2.67 -14.03
C TYR A 255 5.39 3.06 -12.60
N CYS A 256 5.41 2.08 -11.71
CA CYS A 256 5.11 2.30 -10.30
C CYS A 256 5.90 1.36 -9.39
N SER A 257 6.04 1.76 -8.15
CA SER A 257 6.54 0.95 -7.05
C SER A 257 6.07 1.54 -5.72
N ALA A 258 6.31 0.84 -4.63
CA ALA A 258 6.11 1.33 -3.28
C ALA A 258 7.44 1.35 -2.53
N ALA A 259 7.64 2.35 -1.69
CA ALA A 259 8.81 2.47 -0.83
C ALA A 259 8.37 2.64 0.63
N ILE A 260 8.92 1.81 1.51
CA ILE A 260 8.74 1.88 2.97
C ILE A 260 9.93 2.63 3.54
N LEU A 261 9.75 3.90 3.93
CA LEU A 261 10.84 4.78 4.34
C LEU A 261 11.37 4.49 5.75
N SER A 262 10.57 3.83 6.60
CA SER A 262 10.94 3.44 7.95
C SER A 262 10.26 2.12 8.30
N ASP A 263 10.92 1.26 9.05
CA ASP A 263 10.41 -0.06 9.43
C ASP A 263 9.10 0.05 10.24
N ASP A 264 8.96 1.08 11.06
CA ASP A 264 7.76 1.39 11.84
C ASP A 264 6.64 2.08 11.04
N ALA A 265 6.77 2.18 9.71
CA ALA A 265 5.75 2.82 8.86
C ALA A 265 4.60 1.90 8.47
N ILE A 266 4.79 0.61 8.62
CA ILE A 266 3.81 -0.42 8.23
C ILE A 266 3.85 -1.57 9.23
N ALA A 267 2.69 -2.13 9.54
CA ALA A 267 2.56 -3.37 10.30
C ALA A 267 1.44 -4.23 9.72
N VAL A 268 1.53 -5.53 9.91
CA VAL A 268 0.56 -6.50 9.40
C VAL A 268 0.06 -7.40 10.52
N LEU A 269 -1.25 -7.60 10.55
CA LEU A 269 -1.92 -8.66 11.28
C LEU A 269 -2.16 -9.81 10.30
N GLU A 270 -1.51 -10.94 10.56
CA GLU A 270 -1.57 -12.12 9.70
C GLU A 270 -2.60 -13.14 10.22
N ASP A 271 -2.97 -14.07 9.33
CA ASP A 271 -3.87 -15.19 9.62
C ASP A 271 -5.26 -14.79 10.15
N VAL A 272 -5.76 -13.65 9.71
CA VAL A 272 -7.10 -13.15 10.09
C VAL A 272 -8.19 -14.05 9.52
N GLU A 273 -8.90 -14.76 10.36
CA GLU A 273 -10.02 -15.61 9.99
C GLU A 273 -11.30 -14.80 9.76
N VAL A 274 -11.96 -15.02 8.61
CA VAL A 274 -13.12 -14.23 8.19
C VAL A 274 -14.43 -15.00 8.27
N GLY A 275 -14.38 -16.30 8.59
CA GLY A 275 -15.50 -17.25 8.45
C GLY A 275 -16.32 -17.49 9.70
N GLU A 276 -16.03 -16.90 10.82
CA GLU A 276 -16.83 -17.05 12.04
C GLU A 276 -18.09 -16.20 11.98
N TYR A 277 -19.23 -16.87 11.73
CA TYR A 277 -20.57 -16.27 11.79
C TYR A 277 -21.26 -16.65 13.09
N TYR A 278 -22.23 -15.83 13.53
CA TYR A 278 -23.10 -16.22 14.64
C TYR A 278 -23.99 -17.37 14.20
N ASP A 279 -24.10 -18.40 15.02
CA ASP A 279 -25.17 -19.38 14.92
C ASP A 279 -26.43 -18.73 15.52
N TYR A 280 -27.33 -18.32 14.64
CA TYR A 280 -28.67 -17.88 15.04
C TYR A 280 -29.53 -19.14 15.17
N GLU A 281 -29.68 -19.67 16.38
CA GLU A 281 -30.73 -20.62 16.73
C GLU A 281 -32.05 -19.90 16.99
#